data_8f6e561180bb14d11fb867b281b45416
#
_entry.id   8f6e561180bb14d11fb867b281b45416
#
_cell.length_a   1.000
_cell.length_b   1.000
_cell.length_c   1.000
_cell.angle_alpha   90.00
_cell.angle_beta   90.00
_cell.angle_gamma   90.00
#
_symmetry.space_group_name_H-M   'P 1'
#
loop_
_entity.id
_entity.type
_entity.pdbx_description
1 polymer ?
#
loop_
_entity_poly.entity_id
_entity_poly.type
_entity_poly.pdbx_seq_one_letter_code
_entity_poly.pdbx_strand_id
1 'polypeptide(L)'
;MQTLATSPQNKRIVFVTGDKGGVGKSFTSRAIVQYYLDLNHTFRAFDIDPVNPNLEQFYPEITTQLDIQKPGALDQIRNEIETQPLLLVDCAARSLWELDAWFKDLGLIQERGQLRLSFTFVFVITPDKSCTVIMNDTLQRFGKEADYLVVKNYGKGKNFSIYEESKLRTSLLKQYQGQEIALPSLLERTVVHLDSHDIGFGDALKHPDVTVADRSRVRGFLEQSYAQLNAVKSLLIP
;
A
#
# COMPACT_ATOMS: atom_id res chain seq x y z
N MET A 1 12.13 29.50 -25.76
CA MET A 1 11.69 28.09 -25.53
C MET A 1 10.39 28.15 -24.79
N GLN A 2 9.27 27.88 -25.44
CA GLN A 2 7.98 27.76 -24.77
C GLN A 2 7.99 26.41 -24.04
N THR A 3 7.98 26.44 -22.75
CA THR A 3 7.63 25.29 -21.89
C THR A 3 6.19 24.88 -22.27
N LEU A 4 6.05 23.76 -22.97
CA LEU A 4 4.76 23.12 -23.15
C LEU A 4 4.20 22.85 -21.75
N ALA A 5 3.18 23.60 -21.35
CA ALA A 5 2.42 23.34 -20.15
C ALA A 5 1.79 21.96 -20.32
N THR A 6 2.38 20.95 -19.70
CA THR A 6 1.77 19.62 -19.60
C THR A 6 0.40 19.79 -18.94
N SER A 7 -0.64 19.25 -19.55
CA SER A 7 -1.98 19.24 -18.94
C SER A 7 -1.85 18.68 -17.52
N PRO A 8 -2.53 19.29 -16.52
CA PRO A 8 -2.39 18.88 -15.14
C PRO A 8 -2.79 17.41 -14.98
N GLN A 9 -1.82 16.59 -14.61
CA GLN A 9 -1.96 15.14 -14.44
C GLN A 9 -2.69 14.85 -13.12
N ASN A 10 -3.54 13.83 -13.10
CA ASN A 10 -4.08 13.30 -11.86
C ASN A 10 -2.96 12.70 -11.01
N LYS A 11 -3.09 12.81 -9.70
CA LYS A 11 -2.11 12.36 -8.73
C LYS A 11 -2.77 11.42 -7.72
N ARG A 12 -2.03 10.46 -7.17
CA ARG A 12 -2.54 9.56 -6.14
C ARG A 12 -1.47 9.22 -5.10
N ILE A 13 -1.90 9.20 -3.84
CA ILE A 13 -1.11 8.63 -2.74
C ILE A 13 -1.84 7.41 -2.21
N VAL A 14 -1.14 6.27 -2.18
CA VAL A 14 -1.65 4.99 -1.69
C VAL A 14 -1.00 4.68 -0.35
N PHE A 15 -1.78 4.65 0.73
CA PHE A 15 -1.34 4.32 2.08
C PHE A 15 -1.66 2.86 2.38
N VAL A 16 -0.63 2.01 2.53
CA VAL A 16 -0.81 0.60 2.93
C VAL A 16 -0.75 0.52 4.45
N THR A 17 -1.86 0.19 5.07
CA THR A 17 -2.04 0.25 6.53
C THR A 17 -2.68 -1.02 7.09
N GLY A 18 -2.70 -1.15 8.42
CA GLY A 18 -3.32 -2.25 9.13
C GLY A 18 -3.13 -2.10 10.64
N ASP A 19 -3.98 -2.77 11.42
CA ASP A 19 -4.10 -2.56 12.87
C ASP A 19 -2.85 -2.90 13.68
N LYS A 20 -2.08 -3.88 13.25
CA LYS A 20 -0.94 -4.38 14.04
C LYS A 20 0.24 -4.81 13.19
N GLY A 21 1.37 -5.05 13.87
CA GLY A 21 2.53 -5.68 13.26
C GLY A 21 2.23 -7.10 12.76
N GLY A 22 2.90 -7.52 11.70
CA GLY A 22 2.82 -8.89 11.20
C GLY A 22 1.59 -9.24 10.35
N VAL A 23 0.65 -8.31 10.09
CA VAL A 23 -0.51 -8.56 9.21
C VAL A 23 -0.13 -8.69 7.73
N GLY A 24 1.07 -8.26 7.35
CA GLY A 24 1.58 -8.32 5.98
C GLY A 24 1.47 -7.02 5.21
N LYS A 25 1.49 -5.85 5.87
CA LYS A 25 1.51 -4.54 5.22
C LYS A 25 2.65 -4.44 4.21
N SER A 26 3.89 -4.56 4.68
CA SER A 26 5.08 -4.44 3.82
C SER A 26 5.14 -5.53 2.74
N PHE A 27 4.65 -6.74 3.03
CA PHE A 27 4.50 -7.78 2.00
C PHE A 27 3.49 -7.37 0.91
N THR A 28 2.39 -6.73 1.28
CA THR A 28 1.41 -6.16 0.34
C THR A 28 2.00 -4.98 -0.41
N SER A 29 2.71 -4.08 0.27
CA SER A 29 3.43 -2.95 -0.34
C SER A 29 4.42 -3.43 -1.39
N ARG A 30 5.21 -4.47 -1.09
CA ARG A 30 6.13 -5.12 -2.06
C ARG A 30 5.40 -5.64 -3.30
N ALA A 31 4.22 -6.25 -3.13
CA ALA A 31 3.43 -6.74 -4.27
C ALA A 31 2.89 -5.60 -5.13
N ILE A 32 2.44 -4.49 -4.53
CA ILE A 32 1.96 -3.30 -5.25
C ILE A 32 3.13 -2.58 -5.93
N VAL A 33 4.28 -2.44 -5.25
CA VAL A 33 5.51 -1.86 -5.84
C VAL A 33 5.94 -2.66 -7.06
N GLN A 34 5.99 -4.00 -6.96
CA GLN A 34 6.36 -4.83 -8.11
C GLN A 34 5.34 -4.69 -9.26
N TYR A 35 4.06 -4.60 -8.94
CA TYR A 35 3.02 -4.34 -9.93
C TYR A 35 3.23 -3.00 -10.66
N TYR A 36 3.60 -1.93 -9.96
CA TYR A 36 3.91 -0.64 -10.59
C TYR A 36 5.15 -0.70 -11.47
N LEU A 37 6.20 -1.40 -11.01
CA LEU A 37 7.44 -1.59 -11.77
C LEU A 37 7.18 -2.34 -13.09
N ASP A 38 6.45 -3.44 -13.03
CA ASP A 38 6.15 -4.28 -14.19
C ASP A 38 5.20 -3.61 -15.19
N LEU A 39 4.40 -2.65 -14.73
CA LEU A 39 3.59 -1.77 -15.59
C LEU A 39 4.33 -0.51 -16.09
N ASN A 40 5.61 -0.35 -15.72
CA ASN A 40 6.43 0.83 -16.04
C ASN A 40 5.80 2.16 -15.57
N HIS A 41 5.12 2.16 -14.42
CA HIS A 41 4.64 3.40 -13.83
C HIS A 41 5.78 4.19 -13.21
N THR A 42 5.73 5.52 -13.38
CA THR A 42 6.60 6.44 -12.66
C THR A 42 6.00 6.70 -11.28
N PHE A 43 6.71 6.33 -10.23
CA PHE A 43 6.26 6.46 -8.83
C PHE A 43 7.45 6.54 -7.87
N ARG A 44 7.17 6.93 -6.63
CA ARG A 44 8.09 6.80 -5.49
C ARG A 44 7.38 6.09 -4.35
N ALA A 45 8.15 5.45 -3.49
CA ALA A 45 7.64 4.80 -2.29
C ALA A 45 8.26 5.44 -1.04
N PHE A 46 7.51 5.41 0.05
CA PHE A 46 7.96 5.82 1.38
C PHE A 46 7.69 4.69 2.37
N ASP A 47 8.67 4.40 3.19
CA ASP A 47 8.52 3.50 4.33
C ASP A 47 8.50 4.35 5.59
N ILE A 48 7.36 4.38 6.29
CA ILE A 48 7.19 5.19 7.50
C ILE A 48 7.15 4.33 8.78
N ASP A 49 7.64 3.09 8.71
CA ASP A 49 7.83 2.23 9.90
C ASP A 49 9.29 2.33 10.39
N PRO A 50 9.56 3.16 11.42
CA PRO A 50 10.93 3.38 11.89
C PRO A 50 11.52 2.16 12.63
N VAL A 51 10.67 1.20 13.02
CA VAL A 51 11.10 0.02 13.78
C VAL A 51 11.45 -1.13 12.85
N ASN A 52 10.70 -1.28 11.75
CA ASN A 52 10.88 -2.35 10.78
C ASN A 52 10.80 -1.79 9.35
N PRO A 53 11.86 -1.13 8.87
CA PRO A 53 11.87 -0.57 7.52
C PRO A 53 12.02 -1.69 6.48
N ASN A 54 10.89 -2.31 6.15
CA ASN A 54 10.92 -3.50 5.28
C ASN A 54 10.87 -3.16 3.79
N LEU A 55 10.22 -2.05 3.39
CA LEU A 55 10.06 -1.76 1.97
C LEU A 55 11.35 -1.25 1.34
N GLU A 56 12.06 -0.36 2.06
CA GLU A 56 13.36 0.17 1.62
C GLU A 56 14.39 -0.94 1.42
N GLN A 57 14.40 -1.95 2.30
CA GLN A 57 15.30 -3.10 2.24
C GLN A 57 15.23 -3.84 0.89
N PHE A 58 14.02 -3.98 0.32
CA PHE A 58 13.80 -4.72 -0.93
C PHE A 58 13.80 -3.84 -2.19
N TYR A 59 13.57 -2.53 -2.05
CA TYR A 59 13.46 -1.58 -3.15
C TYR A 59 14.16 -0.25 -2.82
N PRO A 60 15.47 -0.26 -2.49
CA PRO A 60 16.18 0.93 -1.96
C PRO A 60 16.22 2.10 -2.95
N GLU A 61 16.23 1.84 -4.26
CA GLU A 61 16.37 2.91 -5.27
C GLU A 61 15.11 3.77 -5.44
N ILE A 62 13.95 3.24 -5.05
CA ILE A 62 12.66 3.90 -5.24
C ILE A 62 11.94 4.19 -3.93
N THR A 63 12.48 3.72 -2.80
CA THR A 63 11.89 3.89 -1.47
C THR A 63 12.74 4.86 -0.64
N THR A 64 12.07 5.74 0.07
CA THR A 64 12.68 6.62 1.06
C THR A 64 12.11 6.30 2.44
N GLN A 65 12.97 6.00 3.39
CA GLN A 65 12.56 5.81 4.79
C GLN A 65 12.32 7.15 5.46
N LEU A 66 11.19 7.27 6.17
CA LEU A 66 10.85 8.44 6.95
C LEU A 66 10.60 8.06 8.41
N ASP A 67 11.20 8.80 9.31
CA ASP A 67 10.92 8.70 10.73
C ASP A 67 9.76 9.65 11.09
N ILE A 68 8.54 9.11 11.18
CA ILE A 68 7.33 9.89 11.46
C ILE A 68 7.32 10.58 12.82
N GLN A 69 8.25 10.23 13.73
CA GLN A 69 8.41 10.93 15.01
C GLN A 69 9.14 12.24 14.84
N LYS A 70 9.82 12.46 13.72
CA LYS A 70 10.50 13.73 13.44
C LYS A 70 9.51 14.74 12.87
N PRO A 71 9.43 15.95 13.44
CA PRO A 71 8.60 17.02 12.91
C PRO A 71 8.87 17.28 11.41
N GLY A 72 7.83 17.37 10.60
CA GLY A 72 7.93 17.64 9.16
C GLY A 72 8.41 16.46 8.31
N ALA A 73 8.61 15.27 8.87
CA ALA A 73 9.06 14.11 8.09
C ALA A 73 8.08 13.77 6.96
N LEU A 74 6.77 13.83 7.21
CA LEU A 74 5.73 13.54 6.22
C LEU A 74 5.63 14.61 5.11
N ASP A 75 6.19 15.80 5.31
CA ASP A 75 6.17 16.86 4.28
C ASP A 75 6.96 16.45 3.03
N GLN A 76 7.92 15.52 3.17
CA GLN A 76 8.61 14.95 2.02
C GLN A 76 7.63 14.25 1.05
N ILE A 77 6.59 13.58 1.57
CA ILE A 77 5.54 12.96 0.75
C ILE A 77 4.78 14.05 -0.01
N ARG A 78 4.42 15.15 0.67
CA ARG A 78 3.73 16.27 0.03
C ARG A 78 4.58 16.94 -1.05
N ASN A 79 5.87 17.10 -0.80
CA ASN A 79 6.79 17.69 -1.76
C ASN A 79 7.00 16.78 -2.98
N GLU A 80 7.15 15.47 -2.76
CA GLU A 80 7.38 14.51 -3.85
C GLU A 80 6.19 14.41 -4.81
N ILE A 81 4.94 14.57 -4.34
CA ILE A 81 3.76 14.51 -5.21
C ILE A 81 3.72 15.65 -6.26
N GLU A 82 4.54 16.67 -6.14
CA GLU A 82 4.66 17.70 -7.17
C GLU A 82 5.38 17.18 -8.41
N THR A 83 6.30 16.25 -8.25
CA THR A 83 7.15 15.70 -9.32
C THR A 83 6.73 14.30 -9.75
N GLN A 84 6.13 13.53 -8.84
CA GLN A 84 5.71 12.15 -9.06
C GLN A 84 4.19 12.01 -8.93
N PRO A 85 3.48 11.56 -9.98
CA PRO A 85 2.02 11.50 -9.94
C PRO A 85 1.48 10.37 -9.06
N LEU A 86 2.33 9.41 -8.69
CA LEU A 86 1.95 8.23 -7.91
C LEU A 86 2.93 8.02 -6.77
N LEU A 87 2.41 7.97 -5.55
CA LEU A 87 3.19 7.63 -4.36
C LEU A 87 2.57 6.44 -3.64
N LEU A 88 3.42 5.57 -3.10
CA LEU A 88 3.03 4.50 -2.19
C LEU A 88 3.68 4.76 -0.83
N VAL A 89 2.91 4.63 0.24
CA VAL A 89 3.38 4.80 1.63
C VAL A 89 3.11 3.51 2.38
N ASP A 90 4.19 2.81 2.76
CA ASP A 90 4.11 1.65 3.68
C ASP A 90 4.04 2.17 5.11
N CYS A 91 2.88 2.01 5.73
CA CYS A 91 2.58 2.63 7.02
C CYS A 91 3.01 1.75 8.20
N ALA A 92 3.57 2.37 9.23
CA ALA A 92 3.73 1.74 10.53
C ALA A 92 2.37 1.31 11.10
N ALA A 93 2.38 0.30 11.96
CA ALA A 93 1.20 -0.02 12.74
C ALA A 93 0.82 1.21 13.60
N ARG A 94 -0.47 1.60 13.55
CA ARG A 94 -1.03 2.72 14.32
C ARG A 94 -0.56 4.13 13.93
N SER A 95 0.00 4.32 12.72
CA SER A 95 0.40 5.65 12.21
C SER A 95 -0.79 6.55 11.78
N LEU A 96 -2.03 6.12 12.01
CA LEU A 96 -3.22 6.87 11.59
C LEU A 96 -3.31 8.26 12.23
N TRP A 97 -2.86 8.40 13.50
CA TRP A 97 -2.95 9.67 14.22
C TRP A 97 -1.98 10.71 13.64
N GLU A 98 -0.77 10.29 13.34
CA GLU A 98 0.26 11.13 12.72
C GLU A 98 -0.18 11.54 11.31
N LEU A 99 -0.75 10.62 10.55
CA LEU A 99 -1.30 10.92 9.23
C LEU A 99 -2.48 11.91 9.32
N ASP A 100 -3.43 11.68 10.23
CA ASP A 100 -4.58 12.59 10.42
C ASP A 100 -4.14 13.99 10.83
N ALA A 101 -3.16 14.10 11.74
CA ALA A 101 -2.60 15.38 12.14
C ALA A 101 -1.94 16.10 10.95
N TRP A 102 -1.13 15.38 10.17
CA TRP A 102 -0.48 15.91 8.98
C TRP A 102 -1.48 16.33 7.89
N PHE A 103 -2.52 15.53 7.63
CA PHE A 103 -3.59 15.90 6.68
C PHE A 103 -4.28 17.19 7.07
N LYS A 104 -4.53 17.39 8.38
CA LYS A 104 -5.18 18.61 8.91
C LYS A 104 -4.26 19.80 8.85
N ASP A 105 -2.99 19.64 9.24
CA ASP A 105 -2.00 20.71 9.27
C ASP A 105 -1.81 21.32 7.86
N LEU A 106 -1.69 20.46 6.85
CA LEU A 106 -1.51 20.92 5.47
C LEU A 106 -2.81 21.18 4.70
N GLY A 107 -3.98 20.96 5.30
CA GLY A 107 -5.26 21.13 4.61
C GLY A 107 -5.44 20.24 3.37
N LEU A 108 -4.84 19.04 3.35
CA LEU A 108 -4.75 18.19 2.15
C LEU A 108 -6.11 17.79 1.58
N ILE A 109 -7.10 17.60 2.44
CA ILE A 109 -8.47 17.27 2.00
C ILE A 109 -9.10 18.43 1.26
N GLN A 110 -8.90 19.66 1.73
CA GLN A 110 -9.46 20.89 1.13
C GLN A 110 -8.78 21.19 -0.21
N GLU A 111 -7.48 20.98 -0.31
CA GLU A 111 -6.71 21.28 -1.50
C GLU A 111 -6.76 20.19 -2.58
N ARG A 112 -7.22 18.97 -2.25
CA ARG A 112 -7.16 17.80 -3.14
C ARG A 112 -7.75 18.04 -4.53
N GLY A 113 -8.84 18.82 -4.62
CA GLY A 113 -9.47 19.14 -5.89
C GLY A 113 -8.59 20.02 -6.80
N GLN A 114 -7.93 21.03 -6.22
CA GLN A 114 -7.00 21.90 -6.95
C GLN A 114 -5.75 21.14 -7.37
N LEU A 115 -5.26 20.26 -6.51
CA LEU A 115 -4.08 19.42 -6.76
C LEU A 115 -4.38 18.23 -7.67
N ARG A 116 -5.64 17.93 -7.97
CA ARG A 116 -6.10 16.69 -8.61
C ARG A 116 -5.57 15.44 -7.89
N LEU A 117 -5.53 15.49 -6.58
CA LEU A 117 -4.94 14.49 -5.72
C LEU A 117 -6.04 13.59 -5.13
N SER A 118 -5.87 12.29 -5.30
CA SER A 118 -6.69 11.26 -4.67
C SER A 118 -5.88 10.51 -3.63
N PHE A 119 -6.56 10.03 -2.59
CA PHE A 119 -5.98 9.22 -1.53
C PHE A 119 -6.63 7.86 -1.49
N THR A 120 -5.83 6.80 -1.39
CA THR A 120 -6.32 5.44 -1.18
C THR A 120 -5.76 4.86 0.09
N PHE A 121 -6.63 4.39 0.99
CA PHE A 121 -6.22 3.59 2.14
C PHE A 121 -6.41 2.11 1.84
N VAL A 122 -5.30 1.37 1.82
CA VAL A 122 -5.24 -0.08 1.62
C VAL A 122 -5.13 -0.75 2.98
N PHE A 123 -6.21 -1.35 3.45
CA PHE A 123 -6.26 -2.07 4.73
C PHE A 123 -5.87 -3.52 4.52
N VAL A 124 -4.71 -3.91 5.02
CA VAL A 124 -4.29 -5.32 5.03
C VAL A 124 -4.87 -6.00 6.26
N ILE A 125 -5.70 -7.01 6.03
CA ILE A 125 -6.40 -7.72 7.10
C ILE A 125 -6.02 -9.20 7.16
N THR A 126 -6.13 -9.74 8.36
CA THR A 126 -5.97 -11.15 8.71
C THR A 126 -7.28 -11.70 9.31
N PRO A 127 -7.44 -13.02 9.47
CA PRO A 127 -8.67 -13.62 10.00
C PRO A 127 -9.09 -13.22 11.42
N ASP A 128 -8.29 -12.45 12.14
CA ASP A 128 -8.59 -12.10 13.53
C ASP A 128 -9.43 -10.81 13.69
N LYS A 129 -9.98 -10.61 14.90
CA LYS A 129 -10.89 -9.49 15.21
C LYS A 129 -10.23 -8.12 15.21
N SER A 130 -8.91 -8.04 15.37
CA SER A 130 -8.22 -6.75 15.52
C SER A 130 -8.16 -5.92 14.24
N CYS A 131 -8.41 -6.53 13.07
CA CYS A 131 -8.25 -5.88 11.78
C CYS A 131 -9.31 -4.81 11.43
N THR A 132 -10.27 -4.56 12.31
CA THR A 132 -11.41 -3.66 12.01
C THR A 132 -11.33 -2.30 12.69
N VAL A 133 -10.49 -2.12 13.70
CA VAL A 133 -10.44 -0.88 14.50
C VAL A 133 -9.90 0.28 13.69
N ILE A 134 -8.68 0.14 13.15
CA ILE A 134 -8.04 1.22 12.37
C ILE A 134 -8.85 1.55 11.11
N MET A 135 -9.47 0.54 10.50
CA MET A 135 -10.35 0.75 9.35
C MET A 135 -11.55 1.61 9.73
N ASN A 136 -12.24 1.29 10.83
CA ASN A 136 -13.37 2.10 11.30
C ASN A 136 -12.96 3.55 11.59
N ASP A 137 -11.85 3.75 12.29
CA ASP A 137 -11.33 5.07 12.62
C ASP A 137 -10.95 5.86 11.37
N THR A 138 -10.35 5.21 10.38
CA THR A 138 -10.01 5.84 9.10
C THR A 138 -11.26 6.26 8.32
N LEU A 139 -12.27 5.38 8.25
CA LEU A 139 -13.55 5.71 7.60
C LEU A 139 -14.26 6.90 8.27
N GLN A 140 -14.20 6.99 9.60
CA GLN A 140 -14.78 8.13 10.34
C GLN A 140 -14.03 9.44 10.08
N ARG A 141 -12.71 9.39 9.91
CA ARG A 141 -11.86 10.58 9.72
C ARG A 141 -11.91 11.13 8.31
N PHE A 142 -11.78 10.24 7.33
CA PHE A 142 -11.64 10.63 5.92
C PHE A 142 -12.95 10.53 5.14
N GLY A 143 -13.94 9.79 5.62
CA GLY A 143 -15.28 9.74 5.03
C GLY A 143 -15.24 9.36 3.55
N LYS A 144 -15.87 10.19 2.71
CA LYS A 144 -15.90 10.04 1.25
C LYS A 144 -14.76 10.80 0.54
N GLU A 145 -13.85 11.38 1.29
CA GLU A 145 -12.73 12.16 0.74
C GLU A 145 -11.54 11.29 0.35
N ALA A 146 -11.60 9.98 0.64
CA ALA A 146 -10.62 8.99 0.27
C ALA A 146 -11.27 7.75 -0.33
N ASP A 147 -10.50 7.01 -1.09
CA ASP A 147 -10.83 5.68 -1.60
C ASP A 147 -10.35 4.59 -0.62
N TYR A 148 -11.00 3.43 -0.63
CA TYR A 148 -10.74 2.36 0.33
C TYR A 148 -10.63 1.00 -0.36
N LEU A 149 -9.54 0.30 -0.05
CA LEU A 149 -9.29 -1.05 -0.51
C LEU A 149 -8.99 -1.97 0.68
N VAL A 150 -9.68 -3.09 0.77
CA VAL A 150 -9.35 -4.14 1.74
C VAL A 150 -8.61 -5.26 1.05
N VAL A 151 -7.45 -5.61 1.58
CA VAL A 151 -6.63 -6.73 1.12
C VAL A 151 -6.70 -7.85 2.15
N LYS A 152 -7.44 -8.91 1.81
CA LYS A 152 -7.49 -10.15 2.59
C LYS A 152 -6.20 -10.93 2.37
N ASN A 153 -5.31 -10.97 3.35
CA ASN A 153 -4.02 -11.64 3.25
C ASN A 153 -4.17 -13.15 3.46
N TYR A 154 -4.27 -13.91 2.38
CA TYR A 154 -4.41 -15.37 2.42
C TYR A 154 -3.15 -16.09 2.91
N GLY A 155 -2.01 -15.44 2.96
CA GLY A 155 -0.81 -15.95 3.60
C GLY A 155 -0.91 -16.07 5.13
N LYS A 156 -1.90 -15.37 5.75
CA LYS A 156 -2.17 -15.40 7.20
C LYS A 156 -3.43 -16.19 7.55
N GLY A 157 -4.10 -16.79 6.58
CA GLY A 157 -5.30 -17.61 6.74
C GLY A 157 -6.38 -17.28 5.73
N LYS A 158 -7.42 -18.11 5.65
CA LYS A 158 -8.46 -18.02 4.61
C LYS A 158 -9.87 -17.75 5.15
N ASN A 159 -10.07 -17.86 6.48
CA ASN A 159 -11.39 -17.66 7.07
C ASN A 159 -11.55 -16.21 7.54
N PHE A 160 -12.15 -15.37 6.73
CA PHE A 160 -12.42 -13.96 7.02
C PHE A 160 -13.86 -13.70 7.48
N SER A 161 -14.58 -14.71 7.98
CA SER A 161 -15.99 -14.60 8.38
C SER A 161 -16.24 -13.44 9.36
N ILE A 162 -15.33 -13.23 10.33
CA ILE A 162 -15.44 -12.12 11.30
C ILE A 162 -15.53 -10.76 10.60
N TYR A 163 -14.72 -10.53 9.58
CA TYR A 163 -14.78 -9.32 8.79
C TYR A 163 -15.99 -9.35 7.84
N GLU A 164 -16.21 -10.46 7.14
CA GLU A 164 -17.23 -10.61 6.09
C GLU A 164 -18.66 -10.44 6.62
N GLU A 165 -18.92 -10.84 7.87
CA GLU A 165 -20.20 -10.68 8.55
C GLU A 165 -20.32 -9.35 9.31
N SER A 166 -19.29 -8.51 9.31
CA SER A 166 -19.27 -7.27 10.08
C SER A 166 -20.13 -6.17 9.48
N LYS A 167 -20.69 -5.33 10.36
CA LYS A 167 -21.34 -4.08 9.95
C LYS A 167 -20.37 -3.14 9.25
N LEU A 168 -19.10 -3.18 9.65
CA LEU A 168 -18.03 -2.36 9.07
C LEU A 168 -17.85 -2.66 7.58
N ARG A 169 -17.79 -3.93 7.19
CA ARG A 169 -17.75 -4.33 5.77
C ARG A 169 -18.95 -3.80 5.00
N THR A 170 -20.14 -3.93 5.60
CA THR A 170 -21.37 -3.42 4.97
C THR A 170 -21.30 -1.91 4.73
N SER A 171 -20.81 -1.14 5.71
CA SER A 171 -20.60 0.30 5.57
C SER A 171 -19.54 0.62 4.53
N LEU A 172 -18.40 -0.07 4.57
CA LEU A 172 -17.31 0.10 3.60
C LEU A 172 -17.83 -0.03 2.15
N LEU A 173 -18.51 -1.11 1.86
CA LEU A 173 -18.97 -1.40 0.49
C LEU A 173 -20.13 -0.49 0.06
N LYS A 174 -21.11 -0.22 0.93
CA LYS A 174 -22.34 0.49 0.55
C LYS A 174 -22.24 2.01 0.70
N GLN A 175 -21.57 2.50 1.75
CA GLN A 175 -21.51 3.93 2.05
C GLN A 175 -20.29 4.61 1.46
N TYR A 176 -19.14 3.89 1.48
CA TYR A 176 -17.85 4.43 1.05
C TYR A 176 -17.38 3.86 -0.30
N GLN A 177 -18.15 2.95 -0.92
CA GLN A 177 -17.83 2.33 -2.22
C GLN A 177 -16.45 1.65 -2.24
N GLY A 178 -15.99 1.19 -1.06
CA GLY A 178 -14.74 0.48 -0.93
C GLY A 178 -14.75 -0.84 -1.70
N GLN A 179 -13.56 -1.32 -2.04
CA GLN A 179 -13.37 -2.57 -2.77
C GLN A 179 -12.56 -3.57 -1.94
N GLU A 180 -12.62 -4.82 -2.33
CA GLU A 180 -11.95 -5.93 -1.65
C GLU A 180 -11.20 -6.79 -2.66
N ILE A 181 -10.00 -7.21 -2.28
CA ILE A 181 -9.22 -8.22 -3.01
C ILE A 181 -8.65 -9.26 -2.05
N ALA A 182 -8.20 -10.37 -2.60
CA ALA A 182 -7.47 -11.40 -1.88
C ALA A 182 -6.02 -11.42 -2.36
N LEU A 183 -5.07 -11.17 -1.47
CA LEU A 183 -3.66 -11.38 -1.77
C LEU A 183 -3.36 -12.88 -1.59
N PRO A 184 -2.85 -13.59 -2.61
CA PRO A 184 -2.57 -15.01 -2.54
C PRO A 184 -1.46 -15.31 -1.53
N SER A 185 -1.39 -16.55 -1.07
CA SER A 185 -0.29 -17.00 -0.22
C SER A 185 0.94 -17.35 -1.07
N LEU A 186 2.11 -16.93 -0.63
CA LEU A 186 3.39 -17.46 -1.06
C LEU A 186 3.89 -18.46 0.00
N LEU A 187 4.53 -19.55 -0.43
CA LEU A 187 5.03 -20.56 0.50
C LEU A 187 6.02 -19.93 1.48
N GLU A 188 5.81 -20.14 2.79
CA GLU A 188 6.57 -19.51 3.87
C GLU A 188 8.09 -19.63 3.71
N ARG A 189 8.60 -20.84 3.41
CA ARG A 189 10.04 -21.03 3.17
C ARG A 189 10.58 -20.19 2.01
N THR A 190 9.76 -19.95 0.96
CA THR A 190 10.14 -19.08 -0.16
C THR A 190 10.21 -17.64 0.32
N VAL A 191 9.23 -17.18 1.12
CA VAL A 191 9.25 -15.84 1.72
C VAL A 191 10.48 -15.66 2.60
N VAL A 192 10.73 -16.59 3.52
CA VAL A 192 11.90 -16.55 4.42
C VAL A 192 13.22 -16.50 3.62
N HIS A 193 13.31 -17.27 2.53
CA HIS A 193 14.50 -17.25 1.68
C HIS A 193 14.70 -15.86 1.03
N LEU A 194 13.65 -15.26 0.47
CA LEU A 194 13.73 -13.92 -0.13
C LEU A 194 14.09 -12.88 0.93
N ASP A 195 13.43 -12.94 2.08
CA ASP A 195 13.62 -11.97 3.17
C ASP A 195 15.04 -12.04 3.77
N SER A 196 15.60 -13.24 3.88
CA SER A 196 16.98 -13.42 4.42
C SER A 196 18.09 -12.93 3.48
N HIS A 197 17.77 -12.64 2.22
CA HIS A 197 18.71 -12.17 1.21
C HIS A 197 18.31 -10.82 0.58
N ASP A 198 17.33 -10.14 1.16
CA ASP A 198 16.83 -8.84 0.69
C ASP A 198 16.38 -8.82 -0.78
N ILE A 199 15.81 -9.94 -1.25
CA ILE A 199 15.47 -10.13 -2.65
C ILE A 199 14.02 -9.67 -2.91
N GLY A 200 13.85 -8.65 -3.73
CA GLY A 200 12.55 -8.20 -4.24
C GLY A 200 11.88 -9.25 -5.13
N PHE A 201 10.56 -9.17 -5.29
CA PHE A 201 9.82 -10.18 -6.08
C PHE A 201 10.27 -10.26 -7.55
N GLY A 202 10.56 -9.10 -8.18
CA GLY A 202 11.05 -9.05 -9.56
C GLY A 202 12.43 -9.66 -9.70
N ASP A 203 13.33 -9.33 -8.76
CA ASP A 203 14.69 -9.84 -8.73
C ASP A 203 14.71 -11.35 -8.49
N ALA A 204 13.81 -11.85 -7.64
CA ALA A 204 13.68 -13.27 -7.36
C ALA A 204 13.52 -14.13 -8.62
N LEU A 205 12.95 -13.59 -9.69
CA LEU A 205 12.77 -14.31 -10.95
C LEU A 205 14.08 -14.57 -11.70
N LYS A 206 15.14 -13.83 -11.37
CA LYS A 206 16.45 -13.86 -12.07
C LYS A 206 17.62 -14.18 -11.13
N HIS A 207 17.40 -14.04 -9.81
CA HIS A 207 18.49 -14.13 -8.83
C HIS A 207 19.12 -15.54 -8.82
N PRO A 208 20.46 -15.67 -8.85
CA PRO A 208 21.15 -16.98 -8.95
C PRO A 208 20.85 -17.89 -7.76
N ASP A 209 20.74 -17.33 -6.55
CA ASP A 209 20.52 -18.09 -5.31
C ASP A 209 19.06 -18.53 -5.13
N VAL A 210 18.12 -18.01 -5.93
CA VAL A 210 16.70 -18.45 -5.88
C VAL A 210 16.54 -19.71 -6.74
N THR A 211 16.03 -20.79 -6.14
CA THR A 211 15.82 -22.05 -6.83
C THR A 211 14.78 -21.92 -7.97
N VAL A 212 14.85 -22.80 -8.97
CA VAL A 212 13.84 -22.84 -10.05
C VAL A 212 12.43 -23.01 -9.50
N ALA A 213 12.27 -23.84 -8.46
CA ALA A 213 10.97 -24.06 -7.82
C ALA A 213 10.46 -22.80 -7.13
N ASP A 214 11.31 -22.03 -6.46
CA ASP A 214 10.92 -20.80 -5.79
C ASP A 214 10.64 -19.68 -6.79
N ARG A 215 11.40 -19.58 -7.89
CA ARG A 215 11.08 -18.66 -9.01
C ARG A 215 9.70 -18.96 -9.59
N SER A 216 9.34 -20.23 -9.76
CA SER A 216 8.02 -20.63 -10.26
C SER A 216 6.91 -20.25 -9.27
N ARG A 217 7.14 -20.37 -7.96
CA ARG A 217 6.19 -19.94 -6.92
C ARG A 217 5.99 -18.43 -6.92
N VAL A 218 7.10 -17.68 -6.98
CA VAL A 218 7.03 -16.19 -7.05
C VAL A 218 6.30 -15.75 -8.30
N ARG A 219 6.56 -16.35 -9.46
CA ARG A 219 5.82 -16.04 -10.69
C ARG A 219 4.32 -16.28 -10.53
N GLY A 220 3.92 -17.45 -10.05
CA GLY A 220 2.51 -17.76 -9.84
C GLY A 220 1.84 -16.87 -8.79
N PHE A 221 2.58 -16.45 -7.74
CA PHE A 221 2.12 -15.46 -6.76
C PHE A 221 1.89 -14.10 -7.43
N LEU A 222 2.83 -13.60 -8.24
CA LEU A 222 2.69 -12.33 -8.94
C LEU A 222 1.54 -12.33 -9.93
N GLU A 223 1.40 -13.37 -10.75
CA GLU A 223 0.30 -13.52 -11.72
C GLU A 223 -1.06 -13.45 -11.03
N GLN A 224 -1.25 -14.18 -9.93
CA GLN A 224 -2.49 -14.16 -9.16
C GLN A 224 -2.72 -12.81 -8.48
N SER A 225 -1.67 -12.20 -7.92
CA SER A 225 -1.74 -10.88 -7.30
C SER A 225 -2.12 -9.80 -8.32
N TYR A 226 -1.54 -9.84 -9.52
CA TYR A 226 -1.83 -8.87 -10.58
C TYR A 226 -3.26 -8.99 -11.11
N ALA A 227 -3.81 -10.20 -11.17
CA ALA A 227 -5.21 -10.39 -11.50
C ALA A 227 -6.13 -9.65 -10.50
N GLN A 228 -5.81 -9.71 -9.20
CA GLN A 228 -6.54 -9.00 -8.15
C GLN A 228 -6.33 -7.48 -8.22
N LEU A 229 -5.08 -7.03 -8.37
CA LEU A 229 -4.73 -5.59 -8.43
C LEU A 229 -5.31 -4.92 -9.68
N ASN A 230 -5.36 -5.62 -10.82
CA ASN A 230 -6.00 -5.11 -12.04
C ASN A 230 -7.50 -4.85 -11.86
N ALA A 231 -8.20 -5.68 -11.08
CA ALA A 231 -9.63 -5.48 -10.81
C ALA A 231 -9.93 -4.18 -10.04
N VAL A 232 -8.95 -3.68 -9.28
CA VAL A 232 -9.04 -2.46 -8.45
C VAL A 232 -8.08 -1.36 -8.91
N LYS A 233 -7.63 -1.42 -10.14
CA LYS A 233 -6.58 -0.54 -10.70
C LYS A 233 -6.89 0.95 -10.48
N SER A 234 -8.15 1.36 -10.62
CA SER A 234 -8.59 2.74 -10.43
C SER A 234 -8.40 3.28 -9.00
N LEU A 235 -8.19 2.41 -8.02
CA LEU A 235 -7.87 2.78 -6.63
C LEU A 235 -6.34 2.85 -6.38
N LEU A 236 -5.53 2.33 -7.28
CA LEU A 236 -4.09 2.18 -7.10
C LEU A 236 -3.26 3.10 -8.01
N ILE A 237 -3.85 3.58 -9.09
CA ILE A 237 -3.17 4.39 -10.11
C ILE A 237 -3.97 5.68 -10.34
N PRO A 238 -3.33 6.82 -10.66
CA PRO A 238 -3.97 8.09 -10.94
C PRO A 238 -5.01 8.06 -12.06
#